data_635b4fbb7fe0dce8dcaf609cf7a68ae6
#
_entry.id   635b4fbb7fe0dce8dcaf609cf7a68ae6
#
_cell.length_a   1.000
_cell.length_b   1.000
_cell.length_c   1.000
_cell.angle_alpha   90.00
_cell.angle_beta   90.00
_cell.angle_gamma   90.00
#
_symmetry.space_group_name_H-M   'P 1'
#
loop_
_entity.id
_entity.type
_entity.pdbx_description
1 polymer ?
#
loop_
_entity_poly.entity_id
_entity_poly.type
_entity_poly.pdbx_seq_one_letter_code
_entity_poly.pdbx_strand_id
1 'polypeptide(L)'
;MSEAPAPPGNDALEEIVLSVADAEWRKIARFIAIVVDAAKAQGLAPSGQDVAQRIYALVEAGRLEARGNIRRWRAAEVRDLQADSDD
;
A
#
# COMPACT_ATOMS: atom_id res chain seq x y z
N MET A 1 -11.59 23.47 12.11
CA MET A 1 -11.01 23.11 12.20
C MET A 1 -10.17 22.87 11.62
N SER A 2 -9.55 22.90 11.57
CA SER A 2 -8.81 22.61 10.92
C SER A 2 -7.93 22.00 11.32
N GLU A 3 -7.68 21.21 11.10
CA GLU A 3 -6.80 20.54 11.44
C GLU A 3 -5.68 20.66 10.81
N ALA A 4 -4.67 20.47 11.31
CA ALA A 4 -3.49 20.43 10.69
C ALA A 4 -3.56 19.43 9.70
N PRO A 5 -3.20 19.71 8.59
CA PRO A 5 -3.23 18.75 7.57
C PRO A 5 -2.27 17.70 7.87
N ALA A 6 -2.63 16.54 7.63
CA ALA A 6 -1.73 15.44 7.70
C ALA A 6 -0.60 15.67 6.74
N PRO A 7 0.54 15.13 7.02
CA PRO A 7 1.63 15.19 6.05
C PRO A 7 1.10 14.68 4.74
N PRO A 8 1.39 15.37 3.70
CA PRO A 8 0.76 15.09 2.45
C PRO A 8 0.94 13.68 2.01
N GLY A 9 1.79 12.99 2.43
CA GLY A 9 1.95 11.68 1.91
C GLY A 9 1.13 10.62 2.52
N ASN A 10 0.62 10.81 3.74
CA ASN A 10 0.05 9.67 4.41
C ASN A 10 -1.27 9.22 3.86
N ASP A 11 -2.26 10.07 3.86
CA ASP A 11 -3.56 9.65 3.37
C ASP A 11 -3.56 9.42 1.88
N ALA A 12 -2.89 10.28 1.14
CA ALA A 12 -2.86 10.10 -0.30
C ALA A 12 -2.15 8.81 -0.65
N LEU A 13 -1.09 8.50 0.06
CA LEU A 13 -0.34 7.30 -0.22
C LEU A 13 -1.15 6.06 0.11
N GLU A 14 -1.87 6.09 1.22
CA GLU A 14 -2.73 4.95 1.56
C GLU A 14 -3.81 4.74 0.52
N GLU A 15 -4.38 5.82 0.02
CA GLU A 15 -5.38 5.68 -1.01
C GLU A 15 -4.82 5.07 -2.27
N ILE A 16 -3.61 5.46 -2.63
CA ILE A 16 -2.98 4.88 -3.81
C ILE A 16 -2.70 3.41 -3.57
N VAL A 17 -2.20 3.05 -2.40
CA VAL A 17 -1.94 1.66 -2.09
C VAL A 17 -3.22 0.84 -2.23
N LEU A 18 -4.31 1.34 -1.69
CA LEU A 18 -5.56 0.59 -1.75
C LEU A 18 -6.13 0.54 -3.15
N SER A 19 -5.89 1.57 -3.94
CA SER A 19 -6.40 1.57 -5.30
C SER A 19 -5.64 0.62 -6.21
N VAL A 20 -4.37 0.37 -5.90
CA VAL A 20 -3.57 -0.56 -6.67
C VAL A 20 -3.82 -2.00 -6.24
N ALA A 21 -4.16 -2.20 -4.99
CA ALA A 21 -4.35 -3.55 -4.47
C ALA A 21 -5.60 -4.17 -5.05
N ASP A 22 -5.56 -5.47 -5.25
CA ASP A 22 -6.75 -6.18 -5.71
C ASP A 22 -6.75 -7.56 -5.08
N ALA A 23 -7.61 -8.42 -5.50
CA ALA A 23 -7.79 -9.73 -4.87
C ALA A 23 -6.68 -10.71 -5.19
N GLU A 24 -5.80 -10.35 -6.10
CA GLU A 24 -4.74 -11.26 -6.48
C GLU A 24 -3.50 -11.03 -5.67
N TRP A 25 -2.80 -12.10 -5.35
CA TRP A 25 -1.55 -11.99 -4.63
C TRP A 25 -0.50 -11.33 -5.52
N ARG A 26 0.22 -10.37 -4.95
CA ARG A 26 1.32 -9.72 -5.63
C ARG A 26 2.51 -9.70 -4.72
N LYS A 27 3.69 -9.88 -5.28
CA LYS A 27 4.91 -9.72 -4.50
C LYS A 27 5.00 -8.29 -4.01
N ILE A 28 5.43 -8.12 -2.77
CA ILE A 28 5.49 -6.80 -2.18
C ILE A 28 6.43 -5.91 -2.98
N ALA A 29 7.57 -6.43 -3.45
CA ALA A 29 8.48 -5.60 -4.22
C ALA A 29 7.83 -5.04 -5.46
N ARG A 30 7.04 -5.85 -6.15
CA ARG A 30 6.35 -5.37 -7.33
C ARG A 30 5.26 -4.39 -6.99
N PHE A 31 4.54 -4.67 -5.92
CA PHE A 31 3.47 -3.79 -5.48
C PHE A 31 4.02 -2.42 -5.13
N ILE A 32 5.15 -2.37 -4.43
CA ILE A 32 5.78 -1.11 -4.09
C ILE A 32 6.14 -0.33 -5.36
N ALA A 33 6.68 -1.01 -6.36
CA ALA A 33 7.06 -0.33 -7.59
C ALA A 33 5.84 0.27 -8.29
N ILE A 34 4.73 -0.45 -8.30
CA ILE A 34 3.52 0.05 -8.93
C ILE A 34 2.99 1.25 -8.17
N VAL A 35 3.01 1.19 -6.84
CA VAL A 35 2.50 2.30 -6.05
C VAL A 35 3.37 3.53 -6.20
N VAL A 36 4.70 3.34 -6.25
CA VAL A 36 5.59 4.48 -6.45
C VAL A 36 5.29 5.15 -7.79
N ASP A 37 5.09 4.37 -8.83
CA ASP A 37 4.78 4.94 -10.13
C ASP A 37 3.43 5.67 -10.11
N ALA A 38 2.43 5.08 -9.48
CA ALA A 38 1.13 5.72 -9.42
C ALA A 38 1.22 7.02 -8.63
N ALA A 39 2.02 7.04 -7.57
CA ALA A 39 2.18 8.23 -6.76
C ALA A 39 2.86 9.33 -7.55
N LYS A 40 3.85 8.97 -8.34
CA LYS A 40 4.52 9.96 -9.16
C LYS A 40 3.56 10.61 -10.14
N ALA A 41 2.67 9.83 -10.68
CA ALA A 41 1.69 10.38 -11.62
C ALA A 41 0.76 11.39 -10.94
N GLN A 42 0.68 11.34 -9.63
CA GLN A 42 -0.14 12.29 -8.89
C GLN A 42 0.68 13.39 -8.23
N GLY A 43 1.95 13.48 -8.59
CA GLY A 43 2.79 14.56 -8.05
C GLY A 43 3.43 14.25 -6.72
N LEU A 44 3.33 13.03 -6.27
CA LEU A 44 3.99 12.62 -5.03
C LEU A 44 5.31 11.96 -5.35
N ALA A 45 6.17 11.86 -4.37
CA ALA A 45 7.48 11.26 -4.60
C ALA A 45 7.89 10.42 -3.41
N PRO A 46 7.14 9.37 -3.08
CA PRO A 46 7.52 8.55 -1.94
C PRO A 46 8.67 7.63 -2.32
N SER A 47 9.44 7.26 -1.33
CA SER A 47 10.43 6.22 -1.54
C SER A 47 9.76 4.86 -1.44
N GLY A 48 10.44 3.84 -1.86
CA GLY A 48 9.93 2.48 -1.68
C GLY A 48 9.71 2.17 -0.21
N GLN A 49 10.57 2.69 0.66
CA GLN A 49 10.43 2.47 2.09
C GLN A 49 9.17 3.15 2.62
N ASP A 50 8.86 4.33 2.14
CA ASP A 50 7.63 5.00 2.55
C ASP A 50 6.42 4.16 2.19
N VAL A 51 6.40 3.61 1.01
CA VAL A 51 5.29 2.78 0.57
C VAL A 51 5.24 1.51 1.41
N ALA A 52 6.39 0.92 1.69
CA ALA A 52 6.41 -0.31 2.49
C ALA A 52 5.83 -0.07 3.88
N GLN A 53 6.12 1.07 4.48
CA GLN A 53 5.57 1.37 5.80
C GLN A 53 4.05 1.45 5.76
N ARG A 54 3.50 2.00 4.71
CA ARG A 54 2.05 2.05 4.58
C ARG A 54 1.46 0.67 4.38
N ILE A 55 2.14 -0.17 3.62
CA ILE A 55 1.68 -1.54 3.41
C ILE A 55 1.68 -2.29 4.75
N TYR A 56 2.75 -2.14 5.53
CA TYR A 56 2.82 -2.82 6.82
C TYR A 56 1.68 -2.37 7.74
N ALA A 57 1.42 -1.08 7.77
CA ALA A 57 0.35 -0.56 8.61
C ALA A 57 -1.01 -1.09 8.17
N LEU A 58 -1.23 -1.18 6.88
CA LEU A 58 -2.51 -1.67 6.38
C LEU A 58 -2.67 -3.17 6.62
N VAL A 59 -1.59 -3.92 6.57
CA VAL A 59 -1.65 -5.33 6.91
C VAL A 59 -2.01 -5.48 8.39
N GLU A 60 -1.40 -4.68 9.24
CA GLU A 60 -1.71 -4.77 10.66
C GLU A 60 -3.10 -4.33 10.99
N ALA A 61 -3.64 -3.41 10.21
CA ALA A 61 -5.01 -2.95 10.42
C ALA A 61 -6.05 -3.89 9.84
N GLY A 62 -5.62 -4.92 9.16
CA GLY A 62 -6.57 -5.87 8.59
C GLY A 62 -7.16 -5.47 7.25
N ARG A 63 -6.62 -4.44 6.62
CA ARG A 63 -7.10 -4.01 5.32
C ARG A 63 -6.42 -4.74 4.18
N LEU A 64 -5.20 -5.22 4.39
CA LEU A 64 -4.50 -6.04 3.41
C LEU A 64 -4.15 -7.36 4.04
N GLU A 65 -4.14 -8.39 3.23
CA GLU A 65 -3.71 -9.70 3.68
C GLU A 65 -2.31 -9.96 3.15
N ALA A 66 -1.48 -10.56 3.98
CA ALA A 66 -0.11 -10.82 3.57
C ALA A 66 0.23 -12.27 3.84
N ARG A 67 1.15 -12.79 3.08
CA ARG A 67 1.71 -14.10 3.37
C ARG A 67 3.22 -14.03 3.19
N GLY A 68 3.92 -14.75 4.02
CA GLY A 68 5.36 -14.71 4.07
C GLY A 68 5.79 -13.55 4.97
N ASN A 69 7.09 -13.34 5.04
CA ASN A 69 7.63 -12.28 5.88
C ASN A 69 7.56 -10.97 5.11
N ILE A 70 6.69 -10.07 5.53
CA ILE A 70 6.42 -8.87 4.76
C ILE A 70 7.64 -7.95 4.66
N ARG A 71 8.64 -8.14 5.49
CA ARG A 71 9.84 -7.34 5.36
C ARG A 71 10.79 -7.89 4.31
N ARG A 72 10.50 -9.08 3.81
CA ARG A 72 11.26 -9.63 2.70
C ARG A 72 10.45 -9.42 1.43
N TRP A 73 10.64 -8.27 0.82
CA TRP A 73 9.78 -7.80 -0.26
C TRP A 73 9.75 -8.75 -1.45
N ARG A 74 10.85 -9.44 -1.68
CA ARG A 74 10.91 -10.32 -2.84
C ARG A 74 10.25 -11.67 -2.60
N ALA A 75 10.01 -11.99 -1.34
CA ALA A 75 9.46 -13.29 -1.00
C ALA A 75 8.04 -13.22 -0.49
N ALA A 76 7.62 -12.09 0.00
CA ALA A 76 6.29 -11.96 0.58
C ALA A 76 5.30 -11.43 -0.44
N GLU A 77 4.03 -11.70 -0.20
CA GLU A 77 2.98 -11.26 -1.10
C GLU A 77 1.85 -10.65 -0.31
N VAL A 78 1.11 -9.76 -0.93
CA VAL A 78 -0.06 -9.12 -0.31
C VAL A 78 -1.21 -9.12 -1.29
N ARG A 79 -2.40 -9.01 -0.76
CA ARG A 79 -3.61 -8.79 -1.57
C ARG A 79 -4.61 -7.99 -0.74
N ASP A 80 -5.61 -7.48 -1.42
CA ASP A 80 -6.63 -6.66 -0.78
C ASP A 80 -7.72 -7.57 -0.21
N LEU A 81 -7.87 -7.56 1.09
CA LEU A 81 -8.89 -8.35 1.72
C LEU A 81 -10.28 -7.90 1.35
N GLN A 82 -10.43 -6.62 1.13
CA GLN A 82 -11.76 -6.09 0.88
C GLN A 82 -12.25 -6.37 -0.52
N ALA A 83 -11.36 -6.63 -1.44
CA ALA A 83 -11.76 -6.90 -2.80
C ALA A 83 -12.56 -8.18 -2.91
N ASP A 84 -12.38 -9.09 -1.97
CA ASP A 84 -13.10 -10.30 -2.03
C ASP A 84 -14.39 -10.26 -1.35
N SER A 85 -14.69 -9.28 -0.63
CA SER A 85 -15.82 -9.34 0.15
C SER A 85 -16.96 -8.66 -0.37
N ASP A 86 -17.17 -8.55 -1.53
CA ASP A 86 -18.14 -7.90 -1.95
C ASP A 86 -19.17 -8.63 -2.18
N ASP A 87 -19.86 -8.82 -2.10
CA ASP A 87 -20.85 -9.48 -2.37
C ASP A 87 -21.80 -8.97 -2.17
#